data_e22c25e29b2832e109ca77a7bd72b037
#
_entry.id   e22c25e29b2832e109ca77a7bd72b037
#
_cell.length_a   1.000
_cell.length_b   1.000
_cell.length_c   1.000
_cell.angle_alpha   90.00
_cell.angle_beta   90.00
_cell.angle_gamma   90.00
#
_symmetry.space_group_name_H-M   'P 1'
#
loop_
_entity.id
_entity.type
_entity.pdbx_description
1 polymer ?
#
loop_
_entity_poly.entity_id
_entity_poly.type
_entity_poly.pdbx_seq_one_letter_code
_entity_poly.pdbx_strand_id
1 'polypeptide(L)'
;GESFSPFASLMQGRRIIRHGYGYSEFLSGDCGLKTKLTVFVHERFNVKYSVLSIANPGSSRRELSIMYGVEWALGPVQRRHGIYAYPMESGICARNLLDKDNDETAYIAIVNGEAEKCSDREMIFGRGWDADALTGDSSRSGASALRSEVNVAPGEEIRLVFALGEGGEDEIRQCLNEDTDAALDNVRTLWKRRLNGVEIHTPDAAMDAMMNGRLLYQAFAARVLAKCGYYQCGGAVGFRDQLQDMLAVMHTELERARRHILLCASKQFREGDVLHWWHWPSRGVRTRITDDRLFLPYVLWEYVHLTG
;
A
#
# COMPACT_ATOMS: atom_id res chain seq x y z
N GLY A 1 -2.90 -31.50 1.41
CA GLY A 1 -3.67 -30.60 2.30
C GLY A 1 -4.57 -29.68 1.50
N GLU A 2 -5.56 -29.08 2.12
CA GLU A 2 -6.39 -28.05 1.51
C GLU A 2 -5.69 -26.68 1.70
N SER A 3 -5.70 -25.84 0.65
CA SER A 3 -5.15 -24.49 0.71
C SER A 3 -6.18 -23.45 0.30
N PHE A 4 -6.16 -22.28 0.92
CA PHE A 4 -7.02 -21.16 0.55
C PHE A 4 -6.32 -19.82 0.80
N SER A 5 -6.84 -18.77 0.16
CA SER A 5 -6.39 -17.40 0.36
C SER A 5 -7.50 -16.55 0.97
N PRO A 6 -7.24 -15.76 2.02
CA PRO A 6 -8.23 -14.83 2.55
C PRO A 6 -8.64 -13.73 1.56
N PHE A 7 -7.77 -13.35 0.62
CA PHE A 7 -8.05 -12.31 -0.37
C PHE A 7 -8.95 -12.76 -1.50
N ALA A 8 -8.66 -13.92 -2.04
CA ALA A 8 -9.39 -14.45 -3.19
C ALA A 8 -9.54 -15.95 -2.99
N SER A 9 -10.64 -16.51 -3.41
CA SER A 9 -10.84 -17.93 -3.32
C SER A 9 -11.38 -18.50 -4.61
N LEU A 10 -10.76 -19.57 -5.01
CA LEU A 10 -11.35 -20.58 -5.88
C LEU A 10 -12.28 -21.53 -5.11
N MET A 11 -12.39 -21.40 -3.78
CA MET A 11 -13.19 -22.24 -2.90
C MET A 11 -14.60 -21.66 -2.63
N GLN A 12 -15.56 -22.53 -2.32
CA GLN A 12 -17.01 -22.23 -2.26
C GLN A 12 -17.50 -21.65 -0.93
N GLY A 13 -16.67 -20.94 -0.16
CA GLY A 13 -17.05 -20.36 1.11
C GLY A 13 -17.73 -18.97 0.99
N ARG A 14 -18.66 -18.65 1.91
CA ARG A 14 -19.21 -17.30 2.02
C ARG A 14 -18.11 -16.35 2.52
N ARG A 15 -17.92 -15.25 1.79
CA ARG A 15 -16.96 -14.20 2.13
C ARG A 15 -17.67 -12.89 2.38
N ILE A 16 -17.15 -12.14 3.33
CA ILE A 16 -17.57 -10.77 3.59
C ILE A 16 -16.33 -9.89 3.42
N ILE A 17 -16.42 -8.93 2.51
CA ILE A 17 -15.39 -7.92 2.32
C ILE A 17 -15.96 -6.58 2.78
N ARG A 18 -15.23 -5.90 3.65
CA ARG A 18 -15.58 -4.56 4.14
C ARG A 18 -14.45 -3.61 3.79
N HIS A 19 -14.75 -2.60 2.99
CA HIS A 19 -13.83 -1.52 2.70
C HIS A 19 -14.18 -0.31 3.55
N GLY A 20 -13.32 0.00 4.52
CA GLY A 20 -13.36 1.24 5.27
C GLY A 20 -12.50 2.32 4.62
N TYR A 21 -12.47 3.49 5.21
CA TYR A 21 -11.55 4.55 4.79
C TYR A 21 -10.14 4.26 5.32
N GLY A 22 -9.22 3.95 4.39
CA GLY A 22 -7.82 3.64 4.69
C GLY A 22 -7.54 2.20 5.11
N TYR A 23 -8.54 1.32 5.16
CA TYR A 23 -8.35 -0.10 5.47
C TYR A 23 -9.36 -1.00 4.76
N SER A 24 -9.06 -2.30 4.71
CA SER A 24 -9.97 -3.32 4.20
C SER A 24 -9.95 -4.54 5.11
N GLU A 25 -11.10 -5.17 5.32
CA GLU A 25 -11.26 -6.41 6.06
C GLU A 25 -11.83 -7.49 5.15
N PHE A 26 -11.22 -8.67 5.20
CA PHE A 26 -11.63 -9.86 4.48
C PHE A 26 -11.97 -10.95 5.51
N LEU A 27 -13.23 -11.35 5.57
CA LEU A 27 -13.70 -12.37 6.48
C LEU A 27 -14.11 -13.61 5.69
N SER A 28 -13.66 -14.77 6.14
CA SER A 28 -14.05 -16.04 5.52
C SER A 28 -14.24 -17.14 6.55
N GLY A 29 -14.94 -18.21 6.12
CA GLY A 29 -15.17 -19.42 6.90
C GLY A 29 -14.81 -20.65 6.06
N ASP A 30 -13.53 -20.79 5.71
CA ASP A 30 -13.06 -21.90 4.89
C ASP A 30 -12.41 -23.00 5.73
N CYS A 31 -12.53 -24.24 5.27
CA CYS A 31 -11.91 -25.42 5.90
C CYS A 31 -12.25 -25.60 7.39
N GLY A 32 -13.42 -25.12 7.83
CA GLY A 32 -13.84 -25.16 9.24
C GLY A 32 -13.17 -24.14 10.16
N LEU A 33 -12.37 -23.23 9.61
CA LEU A 33 -11.75 -22.11 10.34
C LEU A 33 -12.53 -20.83 10.06
N LYS A 34 -12.44 -19.86 10.98
CA LYS A 34 -12.87 -18.49 10.74
C LYS A 34 -11.64 -17.62 10.60
N THR A 35 -11.52 -16.89 9.49
CA THR A 35 -10.40 -15.99 9.26
C THR A 35 -10.87 -14.54 9.10
N LYS A 36 -10.09 -13.63 9.65
CA LYS A 36 -10.21 -12.20 9.43
C LYS A 36 -8.84 -11.65 9.04
N LEU A 37 -8.73 -11.11 7.83
CA LEU A 37 -7.55 -10.39 7.39
C LEU A 37 -7.88 -8.90 7.32
N THR A 38 -7.16 -8.08 8.08
CA THR A 38 -7.25 -6.62 8.03
C THR A 38 -5.99 -6.08 7.35
N VAL A 39 -6.18 -5.27 6.33
CA VAL A 39 -5.07 -4.66 5.56
C VAL A 39 -5.21 -3.15 5.61
N PHE A 40 -4.12 -2.47 5.94
CA PHE A 40 -4.05 -1.01 5.95
C PHE A 40 -2.62 -0.51 5.71
N VAL A 41 -2.47 0.74 5.27
CA VAL A 41 -1.19 1.43 5.14
C VAL A 41 -1.03 2.40 6.30
N HIS A 42 0.15 2.41 6.91
CA HIS A 42 0.47 3.29 8.03
C HIS A 42 0.36 4.77 7.65
N GLU A 43 0.00 5.63 8.60
CA GLU A 43 -0.24 7.06 8.34
C GLU A 43 1.02 7.87 8.02
N ARG A 44 2.18 7.45 8.54
CA ARG A 44 3.48 8.16 8.43
C ARG A 44 4.53 7.39 7.65
N PHE A 45 4.58 6.07 7.82
CA PHE A 45 5.60 5.22 7.22
C PHE A 45 5.07 4.55 5.95
N ASN A 46 5.96 4.27 5.01
CA ASN A 46 5.64 3.52 3.79
C ASN A 46 5.56 2.02 4.08
N VAL A 47 4.62 1.62 4.93
CA VAL A 47 4.38 0.23 5.31
C VAL A 47 2.90 -0.13 5.23
N LYS A 48 2.62 -1.27 4.61
CA LYS A 48 1.33 -1.94 4.61
C LYS A 48 1.36 -3.08 5.62
N TYR A 49 0.47 -3.03 6.60
CA TYR A 49 0.25 -4.16 7.51
C TYR A 49 -0.86 -5.08 6.99
N SER A 50 -0.64 -6.37 7.18
CA SER A 50 -1.60 -7.44 6.94
C SER A 50 -1.78 -8.21 8.25
N VAL A 51 -2.86 -7.92 8.95
CA VAL A 51 -3.18 -8.51 10.26
C VAL A 51 -4.15 -9.67 10.04
N LEU A 52 -3.70 -10.88 10.24
CA LEU A 52 -4.45 -12.12 10.05
C LEU A 52 -4.81 -12.72 11.40
N SER A 53 -6.12 -12.77 11.72
CA SER A 53 -6.68 -13.56 12.81
C SER A 53 -7.26 -14.87 12.27
N ILE A 54 -6.98 -15.98 12.95
CA ILE A 54 -7.49 -17.32 12.61
C ILE A 54 -8.09 -17.93 13.87
N ALA A 55 -9.40 -18.18 13.87
CA ALA A 55 -10.08 -18.86 14.95
C ALA A 55 -10.48 -20.29 14.53
N ASN A 56 -10.27 -21.24 15.44
CA ASN A 56 -10.66 -22.64 15.28
C ASN A 56 -11.93 -22.94 16.12
N PRO A 57 -13.13 -22.82 15.54
CA PRO A 57 -14.37 -23.16 16.23
C PRO A 57 -14.63 -24.67 16.31
N GLY A 58 -13.79 -25.50 15.70
CA GLY A 58 -13.92 -26.95 15.68
C GLY A 58 -13.52 -27.61 16.99
N SER A 59 -13.59 -28.94 17.03
CA SER A 59 -13.25 -29.77 18.20
C SER A 59 -11.87 -30.40 18.13
N SER A 60 -11.16 -30.25 17.02
CA SER A 60 -9.81 -30.80 16.82
C SER A 60 -8.77 -29.69 16.62
N ARG A 61 -7.55 -29.95 17.06
CA ARG A 61 -6.39 -29.10 16.79
C ARG A 61 -6.13 -28.99 15.29
N ARG A 62 -5.76 -27.83 14.83
CA ARG A 62 -5.41 -27.57 13.43
C ARG A 62 -3.95 -27.15 13.31
N GLU A 63 -3.24 -27.80 12.41
CA GLU A 63 -1.86 -27.44 12.03
C GLU A 63 -1.96 -26.70 10.70
N LEU A 64 -1.39 -25.51 10.64
CA LEU A 64 -1.54 -24.59 9.50
C LEU A 64 -0.16 -24.08 9.10
N SER A 65 0.06 -24.07 7.78
CA SER A 65 1.18 -23.37 7.15
C SER A 65 0.67 -22.07 6.55
N ILE A 66 1.13 -20.95 7.07
CA ILE A 66 0.72 -19.60 6.65
C ILE A 66 1.81 -18.98 5.82
N MET A 67 1.49 -18.63 4.58
CA MET A 67 2.44 -17.96 3.71
C MET A 67 2.05 -16.54 3.35
N TYR A 68 3.05 -15.66 3.38
CA TYR A 68 3.00 -14.29 2.90
C TYR A 68 4.06 -14.08 1.84
N GLY A 69 3.66 -13.94 0.57
CA GLY A 69 4.56 -13.84 -0.57
C GLY A 69 4.35 -12.57 -1.38
N VAL A 70 5.42 -12.11 -2.03
CA VAL A 70 5.41 -10.93 -2.92
C VAL A 70 6.23 -11.19 -4.18
N GLU A 71 5.79 -10.60 -5.29
CA GLU A 71 6.64 -10.35 -6.45
C GLU A 71 7.09 -8.89 -6.41
N TRP A 72 8.41 -8.67 -6.45
CA TRP A 72 8.98 -7.34 -6.37
C TRP A 72 8.88 -6.58 -7.68
N ALA A 73 8.36 -5.35 -7.62
CA ALA A 73 8.36 -4.38 -8.70
C ALA A 73 8.90 -3.05 -8.15
N LEU A 74 10.22 -2.95 -8.07
CA LEU A 74 10.91 -1.82 -7.45
C LEU A 74 11.47 -0.89 -8.53
N GLY A 75 11.09 0.40 -8.46
CA GLY A 75 11.54 1.44 -9.37
C GLY A 75 10.84 1.42 -10.74
N PRO A 76 11.19 2.36 -11.62
CA PRO A 76 10.51 2.56 -12.91
C PRO A 76 10.82 1.49 -13.95
N VAL A 77 11.91 0.76 -13.78
CA VAL A 77 12.33 -0.31 -14.69
C VAL A 77 12.07 -1.64 -14.03
N GLN A 78 10.98 -2.28 -14.39
CA GLN A 78 10.58 -3.59 -13.89
C GLN A 78 11.45 -4.72 -14.48
N ARG A 79 12.73 -4.71 -14.17
CA ARG A 79 13.64 -5.80 -14.54
C ARG A 79 13.88 -6.68 -13.32
N ARG A 80 13.16 -7.79 -13.25
CA ARG A 80 13.24 -8.77 -12.13
C ARG A 80 14.68 -9.16 -11.78
N HIS A 81 15.55 -9.32 -12.77
CA HIS A 81 16.97 -9.68 -12.57
C HIS A 81 17.82 -8.57 -11.93
N GLY A 82 17.31 -7.35 -11.85
CA GLY A 82 17.95 -6.23 -11.13
C GLY A 82 17.64 -6.22 -9.64
N ILE A 83 16.65 -7.00 -9.19
CA ILE A 83 16.25 -7.05 -7.80
C ILE A 83 17.10 -8.05 -7.05
N TYR A 84 17.73 -7.60 -5.99
CA TYR A 84 18.51 -8.41 -5.06
C TYR A 84 17.78 -8.48 -3.74
N ALA A 85 17.40 -9.69 -3.34
CA ALA A 85 16.76 -9.96 -2.06
C ALA A 85 17.75 -10.62 -1.09
N TYR A 86 17.71 -10.24 0.17
CA TYR A 86 18.59 -10.76 1.23
C TYR A 86 17.84 -10.83 2.57
N PRO A 87 18.20 -11.80 3.45
CA PRO A 87 17.51 -11.99 4.71
C PRO A 87 17.79 -10.86 5.71
N MET A 88 16.81 -10.54 6.53
CA MET A 88 16.91 -9.78 7.78
C MET A 88 16.35 -10.64 8.92
N GLU A 89 16.50 -10.21 10.18
CA GLU A 89 16.08 -10.99 11.36
C GLU A 89 14.61 -11.45 11.24
N SER A 90 13.68 -10.52 11.04
CA SER A 90 12.24 -10.80 10.99
C SER A 90 11.69 -10.98 9.57
N GLY A 91 12.52 -11.04 8.53
CA GLY A 91 11.99 -11.07 7.15
C GLY A 91 13.05 -11.06 6.05
N ILE A 92 12.70 -10.43 4.94
CA ILE A 92 13.52 -10.33 3.73
C ILE A 92 13.50 -8.89 3.25
N CYS A 93 14.68 -8.34 2.99
CA CYS A 93 14.87 -7.06 2.32
C CYS A 93 15.09 -7.27 0.82
N ALA A 94 14.74 -6.27 0.02
CA ALA A 94 14.98 -6.25 -1.42
C ALA A 94 15.38 -4.85 -1.91
N ARG A 95 16.32 -4.80 -2.86
CA ARG A 95 16.77 -3.56 -3.50
C ARG A 95 16.85 -3.76 -5.02
N ASN A 96 16.56 -2.71 -5.77
CA ASN A 96 16.80 -2.71 -7.20
C ASN A 96 18.21 -2.14 -7.48
N LEU A 97 19.15 -3.01 -7.78
CA LEU A 97 20.54 -2.62 -8.05
C LEU A 97 20.73 -1.83 -9.36
N LEU A 98 19.71 -1.80 -10.22
CA LEU A 98 19.71 -1.04 -11.48
C LEU A 98 19.12 0.37 -11.31
N ASP A 99 18.46 0.65 -10.20
CA ASP A 99 17.95 1.97 -9.87
C ASP A 99 18.92 2.70 -8.95
N LYS A 100 19.80 3.48 -9.56
CA LYS A 100 20.86 4.21 -8.84
C LYS A 100 20.36 5.46 -8.11
N ASP A 101 19.13 5.87 -8.37
CA ASP A 101 18.55 7.07 -7.77
C ASP A 101 17.64 6.75 -6.58
N ASN A 102 17.47 5.48 -6.25
CA ASN A 102 16.71 5.04 -5.10
C ASN A 102 17.58 4.16 -4.18
N ASP A 103 17.93 4.70 -3.01
CA ASP A 103 18.67 4.01 -1.97
C ASP A 103 17.77 3.30 -0.94
N GLU A 104 16.44 3.44 -1.07
CA GLU A 104 15.50 2.83 -0.14
C GLU A 104 15.47 1.32 -0.28
N THR A 105 15.25 0.66 0.84
CA THR A 105 15.15 -0.79 0.93
C THR A 105 13.69 -1.18 1.08
N ALA A 106 13.17 -1.96 0.14
CA ALA A 106 11.87 -2.62 0.31
C ALA A 106 12.03 -3.86 1.22
N TYR A 107 10.98 -4.22 1.94
CA TYR A 107 11.02 -5.39 2.83
C TYR A 107 9.66 -6.05 2.97
N ILE A 108 9.70 -7.36 3.27
CA ILE A 108 8.60 -8.10 3.92
C ILE A 108 9.09 -8.64 5.24
N ALA A 109 8.24 -8.58 6.27
CA ALA A 109 8.58 -9.10 7.59
C ALA A 109 7.35 -9.67 8.31
N ILE A 110 7.60 -10.57 9.26
CA ILE A 110 6.63 -10.92 10.29
C ILE A 110 6.93 -10.06 11.52
N VAL A 111 5.87 -9.39 12.04
CA VAL A 111 6.00 -8.46 13.17
C VAL A 111 5.94 -9.22 14.50
N ASN A 112 5.14 -10.29 14.55
CA ASN A 112 4.96 -11.12 15.72
C ASN A 112 5.05 -12.62 15.38
N GLY A 113 6.08 -13.27 15.87
CA GLY A 113 6.35 -14.69 15.60
C GLY A 113 7.59 -14.93 14.76
N GLU A 114 7.73 -16.14 14.28
CA GLU A 114 8.85 -16.60 13.46
C GLU A 114 8.35 -17.06 12.09
N ALA A 115 9.18 -16.90 11.07
CA ALA A 115 8.91 -17.37 9.73
C ALA A 115 10.17 -17.85 9.03
N GLU A 116 10.05 -18.92 8.29
CA GLU A 116 11.03 -19.32 7.28
C GLU A 116 11.00 -18.35 6.11
N LYS A 117 12.14 -18.16 5.47
CA LYS A 117 12.37 -17.15 4.44
C LYS A 117 12.76 -17.81 3.13
N CYS A 118 12.12 -17.42 2.05
CA CYS A 118 12.46 -17.87 0.71
C CYS A 118 12.49 -16.69 -0.27
N SER A 119 13.52 -16.64 -1.11
CA SER A 119 13.64 -15.65 -2.18
C SER A 119 13.81 -16.30 -3.56
N ASP A 120 13.37 -17.53 -3.71
CA ASP A 120 13.34 -18.23 -4.99
C ASP A 120 11.93 -18.21 -5.58
N ARG A 121 11.78 -17.58 -6.74
CA ARG A 121 10.48 -17.40 -7.39
C ARG A 121 9.88 -18.72 -7.85
N GLU A 122 10.70 -19.65 -8.32
CA GLU A 122 10.22 -20.95 -8.81
C GLU A 122 9.72 -21.82 -7.67
N MET A 123 10.38 -21.75 -6.53
CA MET A 123 9.91 -22.39 -5.30
C MET A 123 8.63 -21.76 -4.76
N ILE A 124 8.50 -20.43 -4.83
CA ILE A 124 7.33 -19.70 -4.32
C ILE A 124 6.10 -19.88 -5.21
N PHE A 125 6.26 -19.85 -6.56
CA PHE A 125 5.15 -19.82 -7.53
C PHE A 125 5.20 -20.98 -8.55
N GLY A 126 6.14 -21.90 -8.44
CA GLY A 126 6.29 -23.06 -9.31
C GLY A 126 5.20 -24.12 -9.14
N ARG A 127 5.13 -25.07 -10.07
CA ARG A 127 4.08 -26.12 -10.11
C ARG A 127 4.19 -27.18 -9.01
N GLY A 128 5.10 -27.12 -8.17
CA GLY A 128 5.31 -28.08 -7.08
C GLY A 128 5.74 -27.32 -5.84
N TRP A 129 4.77 -26.68 -5.20
CA TRP A 129 4.96 -26.16 -3.87
C TRP A 129 5.40 -27.30 -2.94
N ASP A 130 6.69 -27.54 -2.90
CA ASP A 130 7.28 -28.34 -1.87
C ASP A 130 7.56 -27.41 -0.68
N ALA A 131 6.63 -27.44 0.27
CA ALA A 131 6.72 -26.65 1.48
C ALA A 131 8.03 -26.91 2.25
N ASP A 132 8.69 -28.04 2.01
CA ASP A 132 9.91 -28.45 2.69
C ASP A 132 11.19 -27.88 2.07
N ALA A 133 11.11 -27.19 0.93
CA ALA A 133 12.26 -26.72 0.17
C ALA A 133 12.54 -25.21 0.24
N LEU A 134 11.92 -24.47 1.18
CA LEU A 134 12.12 -23.02 1.31
C LEU A 134 13.46 -22.66 1.98
N THR A 135 14.57 -22.92 1.31
CA THR A 135 15.90 -22.54 1.78
C THR A 135 16.68 -21.80 0.71
N GLY A 136 16.95 -20.51 0.91
CA GLY A 136 17.77 -19.73 0.00
C GLY A 136 18.11 -18.37 0.60
N ASP A 137 19.43 -18.09 0.79
CA ASP A 137 19.89 -16.91 1.52
C ASP A 137 19.74 -15.60 0.76
N SER A 138 19.88 -15.59 -0.56
CA SER A 138 19.69 -14.41 -1.39
C SER A 138 19.39 -14.81 -2.83
N SER A 139 18.54 -14.04 -3.51
CA SER A 139 18.10 -14.38 -4.85
C SER A 139 17.90 -13.16 -5.72
N ARG A 140 18.14 -13.32 -7.02
CA ARG A 140 17.77 -12.36 -8.07
C ARG A 140 16.50 -12.79 -8.81
N SER A 141 15.66 -13.59 -8.20
CA SER A 141 14.44 -14.13 -8.82
C SER A 141 13.28 -13.15 -8.85
N GLY A 142 13.38 -12.03 -8.13
CA GLY A 142 12.35 -10.99 -8.09
C GLY A 142 11.11 -11.35 -7.28
N ALA A 143 11.19 -12.34 -6.40
CA ALA A 143 10.12 -12.73 -5.49
C ALA A 143 10.67 -13.07 -4.10
N SER A 144 9.83 -12.94 -3.08
CA SER A 144 10.16 -13.35 -1.71
C SER A 144 8.91 -13.82 -0.98
N ALA A 145 9.07 -14.77 -0.04
CA ALA A 145 8.00 -15.27 0.81
C ALA A 145 8.47 -15.56 2.23
N LEU A 146 7.54 -15.44 3.16
CA LEU A 146 7.65 -15.84 4.56
C LEU A 146 6.66 -16.97 4.82
N ARG A 147 7.08 -18.03 5.49
CA ARG A 147 6.23 -19.15 5.89
C ARG A 147 6.28 -19.30 7.42
N SER A 148 5.13 -19.30 8.06
CA SER A 148 4.98 -19.52 9.50
C SER A 148 4.11 -20.74 9.74
N GLU A 149 4.63 -21.69 10.52
CA GLU A 149 3.90 -22.88 10.97
C GLU A 149 3.21 -22.57 12.30
N VAL A 150 1.90 -22.78 12.35
CA VAL A 150 1.10 -22.47 13.53
C VAL A 150 0.15 -23.59 13.88
N ASN A 151 -0.10 -23.74 15.18
CA ASN A 151 -1.03 -24.68 15.74
C ASN A 151 -2.17 -23.92 16.41
N VAL A 152 -3.43 -24.25 16.06
CA VAL A 152 -4.62 -23.61 16.62
C VAL A 152 -5.46 -24.66 17.32
N ALA A 153 -5.53 -24.59 18.64
CA ALA A 153 -6.32 -25.51 19.46
C ALA A 153 -7.84 -25.27 19.28
N PRO A 154 -8.69 -26.22 19.66
CA PRO A 154 -10.13 -26.02 19.69
C PRO A 154 -10.53 -24.79 20.53
N GLY A 155 -11.32 -23.89 19.97
CA GLY A 155 -11.75 -22.64 20.59
C GLY A 155 -10.69 -21.53 20.64
N GLU A 156 -9.49 -21.78 20.18
CA GLU A 156 -8.41 -20.79 20.15
C GLU A 156 -8.52 -19.85 18.95
N GLU A 157 -8.07 -18.60 19.13
CA GLU A 157 -7.81 -17.66 18.08
C GLU A 157 -6.34 -17.22 18.16
N ILE A 158 -5.64 -17.26 17.03
CA ILE A 158 -4.28 -16.77 16.87
C ILE A 158 -4.26 -15.55 15.98
N ARG A 159 -3.18 -14.73 16.11
CA ARG A 159 -2.99 -13.52 15.32
C ARG A 159 -1.56 -13.47 14.78
N LEU A 160 -1.43 -13.27 13.48
CA LEU A 160 -0.17 -13.03 12.79
C LEU A 160 -0.22 -11.65 12.11
N VAL A 161 0.89 -10.94 12.15
CA VAL A 161 1.04 -9.62 11.53
C VAL A 161 2.22 -9.63 10.57
N PHE A 162 1.93 -9.36 9.31
CA PHE A 162 2.94 -9.20 8.28
C PHE A 162 3.03 -7.73 7.87
N ALA A 163 4.26 -7.27 7.60
CA ALA A 163 4.56 -5.95 7.08
C ALA A 163 5.15 -6.06 5.67
N LEU A 164 4.74 -5.17 4.77
CA LEU A 164 5.35 -4.93 3.47
C LEU A 164 5.60 -3.43 3.36
N GLY A 165 6.84 -3.02 3.21
CA GLY A 165 7.18 -1.59 3.19
C GLY A 165 8.49 -1.29 2.49
N GLU A 166 8.85 -0.02 2.57
CA GLU A 166 10.14 0.52 2.14
C GLU A 166 10.59 1.59 3.12
N GLY A 167 11.91 1.76 3.27
CA GLY A 167 12.49 2.78 4.16
C GLY A 167 13.94 2.48 4.53
N GLY A 168 14.52 3.36 5.34
CA GLY A 168 15.82 3.15 5.97
C GLY A 168 15.75 2.17 7.15
N GLU A 169 16.89 1.68 7.62
CA GLU A 169 16.95 0.66 8.69
C GLU A 169 16.22 1.08 9.97
N ASP A 170 16.30 2.37 10.37
CA ASP A 170 15.64 2.87 11.57
C ASP A 170 14.12 2.93 11.40
N GLU A 171 13.63 3.28 10.21
CA GLU A 171 12.20 3.28 9.91
C GLU A 171 11.64 1.86 9.89
N ILE A 172 12.36 0.92 9.28
CA ILE A 172 12.00 -0.51 9.28
C ILE A 172 11.89 -1.00 10.72
N ARG A 173 12.88 -0.70 11.57
CA ARG A 173 12.87 -1.09 12.99
C ARG A 173 11.68 -0.48 13.75
N GLN A 174 11.35 0.78 13.50
CA GLN A 174 10.17 1.43 14.10
C GLN A 174 8.89 0.73 13.66
N CYS A 175 8.73 0.46 12.36
CA CYS A 175 7.56 -0.25 11.83
C CYS A 175 7.39 -1.66 12.43
N LEU A 176 8.47 -2.38 12.68
CA LEU A 176 8.41 -3.74 13.25
C LEU A 176 8.10 -3.76 14.76
N ASN A 177 8.32 -2.65 15.46
CA ASN A 177 7.98 -2.46 16.87
C ASN A 177 6.66 -1.71 17.11
N GLU A 178 5.94 -1.36 16.04
CA GLU A 178 4.69 -0.59 16.13
C GLU A 178 3.54 -1.45 16.71
N ASP A 179 2.73 -0.84 17.58
CA ASP A 179 1.42 -1.40 17.92
C ASP A 179 0.46 -1.24 16.74
N THR A 180 0.22 -2.35 16.07
CA THR A 180 -0.58 -2.35 14.83
C THR A 180 -2.08 -2.06 15.07
N ASP A 181 -2.60 -2.24 16.27
CA ASP A 181 -3.98 -1.86 16.60
C ASP A 181 -4.07 -0.34 16.80
N ALA A 182 -3.12 0.24 17.52
CA ALA A 182 -3.00 1.70 17.65
C ALA A 182 -2.75 2.37 16.28
N ALA A 183 -1.89 1.78 15.44
CA ALA A 183 -1.63 2.27 14.08
C ALA A 183 -2.90 2.25 13.21
N LEU A 184 -3.72 1.20 13.29
CA LEU A 184 -5.00 1.13 12.58
C LEU A 184 -5.99 2.20 13.06
N ASP A 185 -6.06 2.43 14.37
CA ASP A 185 -6.95 3.46 14.94
C ASP A 185 -6.49 4.87 14.58
N ASN A 186 -5.18 5.11 14.48
CA ASN A 186 -4.61 6.34 13.95
C ASN A 186 -5.00 6.56 12.47
N VAL A 187 -4.93 5.52 11.64
CA VAL A 187 -5.38 5.57 10.24
C VAL A 187 -6.87 5.91 10.14
N ARG A 188 -7.72 5.27 10.96
CA ARG A 188 -9.17 5.58 11.02
C ARG A 188 -9.43 7.03 11.40
N THR A 189 -8.71 7.52 12.41
CA THR A 189 -8.80 8.90 12.91
C THR A 189 -8.33 9.91 11.86
N LEU A 190 -7.22 9.63 11.18
CA LEU A 190 -6.70 10.44 10.07
C LEU A 190 -7.74 10.59 8.96
N TRP A 191 -8.30 9.48 8.50
CA TRP A 191 -9.30 9.52 7.44
C TRP A 191 -10.60 10.21 7.87
N LYS A 192 -11.07 9.97 9.09
CA LYS A 192 -12.21 10.70 9.64
C LYS A 192 -11.98 12.21 9.61
N ARG A 193 -10.80 12.69 10.02
CA ARG A 193 -10.43 14.11 9.97
C ARG A 193 -10.39 14.65 8.52
N ARG A 194 -9.79 13.91 7.58
CA ARG A 194 -9.69 14.32 6.17
C ARG A 194 -11.03 14.46 5.49
N LEU A 195 -11.97 13.59 5.84
CA LEU A 195 -13.27 13.53 5.18
C LEU A 195 -14.34 14.41 5.84
N ASN A 196 -14.04 15.02 6.97
CA ASN A 196 -15.00 15.83 7.75
C ASN A 196 -15.02 17.31 7.32
N GLY A 197 -14.47 17.65 6.15
CA GLY A 197 -14.40 19.05 5.67
C GLY A 197 -15.68 19.55 5.03
N VAL A 198 -16.54 18.67 4.57
CA VAL A 198 -17.84 18.98 3.93
C VAL A 198 -18.87 18.02 4.48
N GLU A 199 -20.00 18.57 4.96
CA GLU A 199 -21.14 17.80 5.45
C GLU A 199 -22.42 18.35 4.86
N ILE A 200 -23.22 17.50 4.24
CA ILE A 200 -24.55 17.83 3.70
C ILE A 200 -25.60 16.88 4.29
N HIS A 201 -26.79 17.38 4.39
CA HIS A 201 -27.98 16.59 4.75
C HIS A 201 -29.08 16.83 3.73
N THR A 202 -29.41 15.81 2.97
CA THR A 202 -30.44 15.87 1.93
C THR A 202 -31.50 14.78 2.17
N PRO A 203 -32.66 14.84 1.48
CA PRO A 203 -33.64 13.76 1.52
C PRO A 203 -33.13 12.44 0.89
N ASP A 204 -32.01 12.45 0.15
CA ASP A 204 -31.40 11.30 -0.51
C ASP A 204 -30.19 10.80 0.28
N ALA A 205 -30.34 9.70 0.98
CA ALA A 205 -29.26 9.08 1.75
C ALA A 205 -28.06 8.61 0.88
N ALA A 206 -28.27 8.31 -0.41
CA ALA A 206 -27.19 7.95 -1.32
C ALA A 206 -26.37 9.18 -1.69
N MET A 207 -27.00 10.34 -1.90
CA MET A 207 -26.34 11.62 -2.09
C MET A 207 -25.48 11.98 -0.87
N ASP A 208 -26.03 11.87 0.35
CA ASP A 208 -25.33 12.13 1.59
C ASP A 208 -24.10 11.21 1.75
N ALA A 209 -24.25 9.92 1.48
CA ALA A 209 -23.13 8.96 1.56
C ALA A 209 -22.02 9.26 0.55
N MET A 210 -22.37 9.74 -0.64
CA MET A 210 -21.38 10.13 -1.66
C MET A 210 -20.66 11.41 -1.26
N MET A 211 -21.40 12.45 -0.88
CA MET A 211 -20.84 13.79 -0.62
C MET A 211 -20.07 13.84 0.71
N ASN A 212 -20.57 13.21 1.77
CA ASN A 212 -20.00 13.28 3.12
C ASN A 212 -18.76 12.37 3.32
N GLY A 213 -18.15 11.92 2.24
CA GLY A 213 -16.90 11.16 2.37
C GLY A 213 -16.48 10.41 1.13
N ARG A 214 -17.39 9.70 0.43
CA ARG A 214 -16.99 8.78 -0.64
C ARG A 214 -16.27 9.47 -1.79
N LEU A 215 -16.77 10.60 -2.28
CA LEU A 215 -16.13 11.34 -3.38
C LEU A 215 -14.77 11.88 -2.98
N LEU A 216 -14.67 12.49 -1.81
CA LEU A 216 -13.40 13.03 -1.30
C LEU A 216 -12.40 11.90 -1.04
N TYR A 217 -12.85 10.76 -0.49
CA TYR A 217 -12.01 9.59 -0.32
C TYR A 217 -11.44 9.08 -1.65
N GLN A 218 -12.25 9.02 -2.70
CA GLN A 218 -11.78 8.61 -4.03
C GLN A 218 -10.74 9.59 -4.59
N ALA A 219 -10.97 10.90 -4.44
CA ALA A 219 -10.00 11.90 -4.86
C ALA A 219 -8.65 11.70 -4.15
N PHE A 220 -8.66 11.51 -2.83
CA PHE A 220 -7.43 11.22 -2.08
C PHE A 220 -6.80 9.89 -2.49
N ALA A 221 -7.55 8.79 -2.39
CA ALA A 221 -7.01 7.44 -2.51
C ALA A 221 -6.58 7.11 -3.94
N ALA A 222 -7.37 7.53 -4.95
CA ALA A 222 -7.13 7.16 -6.35
C ALA A 222 -6.31 8.20 -7.13
N ARG A 223 -6.25 9.47 -6.68
CA ARG A 223 -5.56 10.53 -7.39
C ARG A 223 -4.38 11.10 -6.62
N VAL A 224 -4.60 11.60 -5.41
CA VAL A 224 -3.58 12.35 -4.65
C VAL A 224 -2.52 11.43 -4.05
N LEU A 225 -2.92 10.29 -3.48
CA LEU A 225 -2.03 9.35 -2.80
C LEU A 225 -1.55 8.22 -3.71
N ALA A 226 -2.29 7.88 -4.76
CA ALA A 226 -1.91 6.83 -5.69
C ALA A 226 -0.69 7.24 -6.52
N LYS A 227 0.42 6.53 -6.35
CA LYS A 227 1.64 6.67 -7.15
C LYS A 227 1.69 5.66 -8.29
N CYS A 228 0.94 4.59 -8.16
CA CYS A 228 0.88 3.48 -9.09
C CYS A 228 -0.53 2.91 -9.11
N GLY A 229 -1.08 2.64 -10.27
CA GLY A 229 -2.40 2.04 -10.47
C GLY A 229 -2.33 0.88 -11.43
N TYR A 230 -3.43 0.14 -11.57
CA TYR A 230 -3.52 -1.03 -12.44
C TYR A 230 -3.14 -0.72 -13.90
N TYR A 231 -3.56 0.44 -14.41
CA TYR A 231 -3.28 0.88 -15.78
C TYR A 231 -2.08 1.81 -15.90
N GLN A 232 -1.52 2.28 -14.78
CA GLN A 232 -0.39 3.20 -14.74
C GLN A 232 0.56 2.80 -13.62
N CYS A 233 1.40 1.82 -13.91
CA CYS A 233 2.32 1.23 -12.93
C CYS A 233 3.61 2.04 -12.73
N GLY A 234 3.80 3.13 -13.45
CA GLY A 234 5.07 3.86 -13.50
C GLY A 234 5.31 4.86 -12.37
N GLY A 235 4.33 5.18 -11.55
CA GLY A 235 4.47 6.19 -10.49
C GLY A 235 4.72 7.62 -11.00
N ALA A 236 4.34 7.92 -12.23
CA ALA A 236 4.52 9.25 -12.81
C ALA A 236 3.64 10.30 -12.14
N VAL A 237 4.21 11.49 -11.93
CA VAL A 237 3.51 12.68 -11.46
C VAL A 237 3.18 13.56 -12.67
N GLY A 238 1.90 13.82 -12.94
CA GLY A 238 1.47 14.73 -13.99
C GLY A 238 1.39 16.17 -13.48
N PHE A 239 1.96 17.12 -14.23
CA PHE A 239 1.96 18.52 -13.83
C PHE A 239 0.53 19.08 -13.72
N ARG A 240 -0.18 19.07 -14.82
CA ARG A 240 -1.55 19.59 -14.91
C ARG A 240 -2.52 18.72 -14.10
N ASP A 241 -2.43 17.40 -14.25
CA ASP A 241 -3.38 16.47 -13.62
C ASP A 241 -3.39 16.61 -12.10
N GLN A 242 -2.23 16.63 -11.47
CA GLN A 242 -2.17 16.72 -10.01
C GLN A 242 -2.43 18.14 -9.49
N LEU A 243 -2.14 19.19 -10.25
CA LEU A 243 -2.61 20.54 -9.91
C LEU A 243 -4.13 20.60 -9.90
N GLN A 244 -4.79 20.00 -10.89
CA GLN A 244 -6.24 19.88 -10.90
C GLN A 244 -6.78 19.09 -9.72
N ASP A 245 -6.11 17.98 -9.34
CA ASP A 245 -6.47 17.18 -8.17
C ASP A 245 -6.43 18.02 -6.86
N MET A 246 -5.52 19.01 -6.78
CA MET A 246 -5.46 19.90 -5.61
C MET A 246 -6.71 20.76 -5.44
N LEU A 247 -7.42 21.12 -6.52
CA LEU A 247 -8.70 21.82 -6.41
C LEU A 247 -9.75 21.03 -5.61
N ALA A 248 -9.74 19.70 -5.72
CA ALA A 248 -10.66 18.84 -4.99
C ALA A 248 -10.34 18.73 -3.49
N VAL A 249 -9.08 18.90 -3.09
CA VAL A 249 -8.64 18.63 -1.71
C VAL A 249 -8.20 19.87 -0.93
N MET A 250 -8.02 21.02 -1.58
CA MET A 250 -7.52 22.23 -0.90
C MET A 250 -8.46 22.75 0.20
N HIS A 251 -9.77 22.49 0.09
CA HIS A 251 -10.74 22.86 1.12
C HIS A 251 -10.57 22.09 2.44
N THR A 252 -9.87 20.97 2.43
CA THR A 252 -9.65 20.11 3.61
C THR A 252 -8.19 19.96 3.99
N GLU A 253 -7.24 20.08 3.04
CA GLU A 253 -5.80 19.94 3.26
C GLU A 253 -5.01 21.08 2.57
N LEU A 254 -5.18 22.31 3.01
CA LEU A 254 -4.52 23.51 2.47
C LEU A 254 -2.99 23.37 2.39
N GLU A 255 -2.36 22.83 3.43
CA GLU A 255 -0.91 22.67 3.45
C GLU A 255 -0.41 21.63 2.42
N ARG A 256 -1.19 20.62 2.13
CA ARG A 256 -0.90 19.68 1.05
C ARG A 256 -0.96 20.38 -0.31
N ALA A 257 -2.00 21.15 -0.56
CA ALA A 257 -2.16 21.92 -1.79
C ALA A 257 -0.98 22.89 -1.97
N ARG A 258 -0.59 23.62 -0.92
CA ARG A 258 0.57 24.51 -0.93
C ARG A 258 1.85 23.81 -1.32
N ARG A 259 2.15 22.70 -0.65
CA ARG A 259 3.37 21.91 -0.97
C ARG A 259 3.37 21.41 -2.41
N HIS A 260 2.22 21.00 -2.92
CA HIS A 260 2.11 20.50 -4.29
C HIS A 260 2.24 21.62 -5.33
N ILE A 261 1.66 22.80 -5.10
CA ILE A 261 1.85 24.00 -5.93
C ILE A 261 3.35 24.35 -6.01
N LEU A 262 4.05 24.38 -4.88
CA LEU A 262 5.50 24.66 -4.83
C LEU A 262 6.32 23.58 -5.55
N LEU A 263 5.93 22.31 -5.43
CA LEU A 263 6.56 21.21 -6.17
C LEU A 263 6.39 21.40 -7.69
N CYS A 264 5.20 21.70 -8.17
CA CYS A 264 4.96 21.98 -9.59
C CYS A 264 5.73 23.22 -10.06
N ALA A 265 5.74 24.31 -9.29
CA ALA A 265 6.52 25.48 -9.59
C ALA A 265 8.02 25.18 -9.77
N SER A 266 8.57 24.24 -8.98
CA SER A 266 9.97 23.79 -9.13
C SER A 266 10.24 23.00 -10.41
N LYS A 267 9.20 22.58 -11.14
CA LYS A 267 9.28 21.84 -12.41
C LYS A 267 9.06 22.74 -13.64
N GLN A 268 8.96 24.05 -13.44
CA GLN A 268 8.86 25.03 -14.50
C GLN A 268 10.27 25.49 -14.93
N PHE A 269 10.48 25.61 -16.23
CA PHE A 269 11.70 26.13 -16.83
C PHE A 269 11.67 27.65 -16.96
N ARG A 270 12.84 28.29 -17.12
CA ARG A 270 12.95 29.76 -17.26
C ARG A 270 12.18 30.30 -18.46
N GLU A 271 12.01 29.48 -19.50
CA GLU A 271 11.26 29.80 -20.72
C GLU A 271 9.73 29.70 -20.51
N GLY A 272 9.28 29.28 -19.32
CA GLY A 272 7.87 29.20 -18.94
C GLY A 272 7.18 27.87 -19.28
N ASP A 273 7.82 26.97 -20.02
CA ASP A 273 7.32 25.62 -20.20
C ASP A 273 7.67 24.71 -18.99
N VAL A 274 7.09 23.52 -18.93
CA VAL A 274 7.12 22.67 -17.73
C VAL A 274 7.46 21.22 -18.07
N LEU A 275 7.79 20.43 -17.06
CA LEU A 275 7.72 18.99 -17.17
C LEU A 275 6.24 18.57 -17.19
N HIS A 276 5.76 18.06 -18.32
CA HIS A 276 4.38 17.55 -18.47
C HIS A 276 4.08 16.44 -17.47
N TRP A 277 5.04 15.51 -17.32
CA TRP A 277 5.05 14.52 -16.26
C TRP A 277 6.51 14.14 -15.91
N TRP A 278 6.69 13.61 -14.70
CA TRP A 278 8.01 13.14 -14.25
C TRP A 278 7.87 11.96 -13.28
N HIS A 279 8.93 11.17 -13.19
CA HIS A 279 9.21 10.28 -12.08
C HIS A 279 10.12 10.96 -11.08
N TRP A 280 10.06 10.54 -9.85
CA TRP A 280 10.96 11.06 -8.82
C TRP A 280 12.43 10.75 -9.15
N PRO A 281 13.40 11.66 -8.93
CA PRO A 281 13.21 13.02 -8.42
C PRO A 281 12.79 14.05 -9.49
N SER A 282 13.08 13.86 -10.78
CA SER A 282 12.73 14.80 -11.86
C SER A 282 12.98 14.24 -13.28
N ARG A 283 12.98 12.92 -13.44
CA ARG A 283 13.07 12.31 -14.79
C ARG A 283 11.72 12.40 -15.48
N GLY A 284 11.58 13.27 -16.45
CA GLY A 284 10.28 13.49 -17.11
C GLY A 284 10.41 14.06 -18.51
N VAL A 285 9.26 14.41 -19.06
CA VAL A 285 9.14 14.94 -20.42
C VAL A 285 8.81 16.43 -20.37
N ARG A 286 9.69 17.26 -20.88
CA ARG A 286 9.47 18.69 -21.08
C ARG A 286 8.58 18.90 -22.30
N THR A 287 7.49 19.65 -22.17
CA THR A 287 6.57 19.96 -23.26
C THR A 287 6.21 21.44 -23.30
N ARG A 288 5.57 21.85 -24.42
CA ARG A 288 5.01 23.17 -24.60
C ARG A 288 3.48 23.13 -24.66
N ILE A 289 2.87 22.12 -24.03
CA ILE A 289 1.43 21.98 -23.93
C ILE A 289 0.87 23.19 -23.17
N THR A 290 -0.13 23.83 -23.73
CA THR A 290 -0.58 25.15 -23.27
C THR A 290 -1.28 25.11 -21.92
N ASP A 291 -2.16 24.12 -21.71
CA ASP A 291 -2.91 23.97 -20.46
C ASP A 291 -2.03 23.64 -19.27
N ASP A 292 -0.96 22.85 -19.44
CA ASP A 292 0.02 22.61 -18.40
C ASP A 292 0.47 23.92 -17.73
N ARG A 293 0.85 24.91 -18.55
CA ARG A 293 1.35 26.19 -18.06
C ARG A 293 0.29 27.04 -17.37
N LEU A 294 -0.96 26.92 -17.80
CA LEU A 294 -2.07 27.71 -17.26
C LEU A 294 -2.60 27.17 -15.94
N PHE A 295 -2.44 25.88 -15.67
CA PHE A 295 -2.94 25.28 -14.44
C PHE A 295 -2.19 25.76 -13.18
N LEU A 296 -0.90 26.02 -13.27
CA LEU A 296 -0.15 26.52 -12.10
C LEU A 296 -0.65 27.87 -11.60
N PRO A 297 -0.74 28.94 -12.42
CA PRO A 297 -1.29 30.21 -11.97
C PRO A 297 -2.77 30.12 -11.59
N TYR A 298 -3.56 29.27 -12.25
CA TYR A 298 -4.97 29.06 -11.92
C TYR A 298 -5.13 28.47 -10.50
N VAL A 299 -4.45 27.35 -10.21
CA VAL A 299 -4.54 26.69 -8.91
C VAL A 299 -3.92 27.54 -7.80
N LEU A 300 -2.85 28.30 -8.11
CA LEU A 300 -2.27 29.27 -7.16
C LEU A 300 -3.27 30.39 -6.86
N TRP A 301 -3.99 30.90 -7.84
CA TRP A 301 -5.02 31.91 -7.63
C TRP A 301 -6.13 31.40 -6.72
N GLU A 302 -6.65 30.19 -6.96
CA GLU A 302 -7.66 29.55 -6.10
C GLU A 302 -7.14 29.37 -4.66
N TYR A 303 -5.88 28.94 -4.52
CA TYR A 303 -5.26 28.80 -3.21
C TYR A 303 -5.18 30.11 -2.44
N VAL A 304 -4.70 31.18 -3.09
CA VAL A 304 -4.60 32.52 -2.48
C VAL A 304 -5.98 33.08 -2.16
N HIS A 305 -6.98 32.85 -3.02
CA HIS A 305 -8.35 33.29 -2.77
C HIS A 305 -8.98 32.63 -1.53
N LEU A 306 -8.63 31.37 -1.28
CA LEU A 306 -9.09 30.63 -0.08
C LEU A 306 -8.35 31.02 1.21
N THR A 307 -7.09 31.44 1.10
CA THR A 307 -6.24 31.65 2.28
C THR A 307 -6.06 33.11 2.67
N GLY A 308 -6.42 34.06 1.80
CA GLY A 308 -6.15 35.49 1.95
C GLY A 308 -4.75 35.81 1.49
#